data_2c84e760a294c0d0d828b2d555e3753d
#
_entry.id   2c84e760a294c0d0d828b2d555e3753d
#
_cell.length_a   1.000
_cell.length_b   1.000
_cell.length_c   1.000
_cell.angle_alpha   90.00
_cell.angle_beta   90.00
_cell.angle_gamma   90.00
#
_symmetry.space_group_name_H-M   'P 1'
#
loop_
_entity.id
_entity.type
_entity.pdbx_description
1 polymer ?
#
loop_
_entity_poly.entity_id
_entity_poly.type
_entity_poly.pdbx_seq_one_letter_code
_entity_poly.pdbx_strand_id
1 'polypeptide(L)'
;CAFVQKAAQNGIDVFRIFDALNDVRNLETAIKAVKETGKHAQGTICYTTSPVHSIPQFVTMAKQLVDLGCDSIAIKDMAGLLTPMISAELVAELRKAISLPIHLHCHATAGTAEMCQLKAIENGCTHIDTAISSFAGGASHPPTESMIAALRGTVYDTGLDLKAVQDIGFYFKEVRKKYHQFESEMTGLDTRVQIYQVPGGMISNLYTQLREQGALNHIEKVLNEIPRVREDLGYPPLVTPTSQIVGTQAVLNVLTGERYKTISNETKLYLQGRYGRAPGVVNGIVRQQAIGNEDVIDIRPADLLEDEMDSLRNSIGELAKNDEDVLSYAMFPDLGREFLEHRAAGTLVPELLEPIAVPGESASKPTEFNVTLHGETHH
;
A
#
# COMPACT_ATOMS: atom_id res chain seq x y z
N CYS A 1 -14.86 4.46 -15.85
CA CYS A 1 -15.21 5.91 -15.83
C CYS A 1 -16.25 6.22 -14.73
N ALA A 2 -17.30 5.40 -14.53
CA ALA A 2 -18.38 5.66 -13.57
C ALA A 2 -17.88 5.95 -12.14
N PHE A 3 -16.93 5.17 -11.62
CA PHE A 3 -16.34 5.39 -10.30
C PHE A 3 -15.71 6.78 -10.16
N VAL A 4 -14.89 7.20 -11.12
CA VAL A 4 -14.22 8.51 -11.09
C VAL A 4 -15.23 9.65 -11.11
N GLN A 5 -16.23 9.56 -11.98
CA GLN A 5 -17.30 10.56 -12.05
C GLN A 5 -18.07 10.69 -10.73
N LYS A 6 -18.42 9.54 -10.13
CA LYS A 6 -19.16 9.51 -8.87
C LYS A 6 -18.30 10.03 -7.70
N ALA A 7 -17.04 9.62 -7.62
CA ALA A 7 -16.11 10.12 -6.61
C ALA A 7 -15.91 11.66 -6.72
N ALA A 8 -15.78 12.18 -7.94
CA ALA A 8 -15.68 13.61 -8.18
C ALA A 8 -16.94 14.37 -7.76
N GLN A 9 -18.14 13.83 -8.04
CA GLN A 9 -19.42 14.37 -7.59
C GLN A 9 -19.53 14.38 -6.06
N ASN A 10 -18.99 13.36 -5.40
CA ASN A 10 -18.98 13.21 -3.93
C ASN A 10 -17.86 14.01 -3.25
N GLY A 11 -17.12 14.85 -3.98
CA GLY A 11 -16.19 15.84 -3.43
C GLY A 11 -14.71 15.45 -3.47
N ILE A 12 -14.33 14.40 -4.19
CA ILE A 12 -12.91 14.11 -4.41
C ILE A 12 -12.33 15.10 -5.41
N ASP A 13 -11.28 15.81 -5.04
CA ASP A 13 -10.63 16.84 -5.84
C ASP A 13 -9.33 16.38 -6.49
N VAL A 14 -8.58 15.47 -5.85
CA VAL A 14 -7.31 14.95 -6.34
C VAL A 14 -7.37 13.44 -6.45
N PHE A 15 -7.12 12.92 -7.63
CA PHE A 15 -7.07 11.48 -7.89
C PHE A 15 -5.61 11.05 -8.09
N ARG A 16 -5.10 10.26 -7.14
CA ARG A 16 -3.79 9.62 -7.26
C ARG A 16 -3.94 8.32 -8.03
N ILE A 17 -3.34 8.26 -9.21
CA ILE A 17 -3.52 7.18 -10.17
C ILE A 17 -2.20 6.43 -10.33
N PHE A 18 -2.16 5.15 -9.99
CA PHE A 18 -0.97 4.32 -10.12
C PHE A 18 -1.29 2.94 -10.71
N ASP A 19 -0.29 2.33 -11.30
CA ASP A 19 -0.29 0.93 -11.72
C ASP A 19 0.85 0.16 -11.04
N ALA A 20 0.55 -1.04 -10.55
CA ALA A 20 1.52 -1.83 -9.79
C ALA A 20 2.74 -2.28 -10.60
N LEU A 21 2.64 -2.33 -11.93
CA LEU A 21 3.73 -2.68 -12.83
C LEU A 21 4.45 -1.46 -13.43
N ASN A 22 3.96 -0.25 -13.15
CA ASN A 22 4.35 0.97 -13.84
C ASN A 22 4.06 0.90 -15.37
N ASP A 23 3.06 0.13 -15.77
CA ASP A 23 2.59 0.08 -17.17
C ASP A 23 1.68 1.28 -17.45
N VAL A 24 2.22 2.30 -18.07
CA VAL A 24 1.53 3.58 -18.32
C VAL A 24 0.23 3.39 -19.12
N ARG A 25 0.14 2.35 -19.96
CA ARG A 25 -1.09 2.02 -20.72
C ARG A 25 -2.29 1.78 -19.79
N ASN A 26 -2.06 1.19 -18.62
CA ASN A 26 -3.11 0.93 -17.62
C ASN A 26 -3.66 2.21 -16.98
N LEU A 27 -2.93 3.32 -17.04
CA LEU A 27 -3.30 4.60 -16.43
C LEU A 27 -4.13 5.50 -17.36
N GLU A 28 -4.05 5.32 -18.66
CA GLU A 28 -4.63 6.21 -19.68
C GLU A 28 -6.12 6.49 -19.46
N THR A 29 -6.93 5.45 -19.31
CA THR A 29 -8.38 5.60 -19.13
C THR A 29 -8.74 6.31 -17.82
N ALA A 30 -8.03 6.01 -16.74
CA ALA A 30 -8.27 6.64 -15.43
C ALA A 30 -7.88 8.13 -15.47
N ILE A 31 -6.72 8.46 -16.05
CA ILE A 31 -6.28 9.86 -16.21
C ILE A 31 -7.30 10.63 -17.04
N LYS A 32 -7.69 10.10 -18.20
CA LYS A 32 -8.69 10.72 -19.06
C LYS A 32 -10.01 10.95 -18.33
N ALA A 33 -10.51 9.95 -17.61
CA ALA A 33 -11.76 10.06 -16.85
C ALA A 33 -11.70 11.15 -15.77
N VAL A 34 -10.56 11.31 -15.09
CA VAL A 34 -10.36 12.39 -14.11
C VAL A 34 -10.34 13.74 -14.80
N LYS A 35 -9.63 13.88 -15.92
CA LYS A 35 -9.57 15.16 -16.67
C LYS A 35 -10.94 15.57 -17.20
N GLU A 36 -11.78 14.62 -17.61
CA GLU A 36 -13.18 14.90 -18.05
C GLU A 36 -14.05 15.47 -16.91
N THR A 37 -13.73 15.18 -15.64
CA THR A 37 -14.44 15.76 -14.48
C THR A 37 -13.93 17.16 -14.09
N GLY A 38 -12.85 17.64 -14.70
CA GLY A 38 -12.18 18.90 -14.33
C GLY A 38 -11.38 18.80 -13.01
N LYS A 39 -11.23 17.61 -12.45
CA LYS A 39 -10.46 17.36 -11.21
C LYS A 39 -8.98 17.12 -11.49
N HIS A 40 -8.17 17.14 -10.43
CA HIS A 40 -6.72 17.00 -10.50
C HIS A 40 -6.30 15.55 -10.68
N ALA A 41 -5.61 15.25 -11.78
CA ALA A 41 -5.02 13.95 -12.05
C ALA A 41 -3.56 13.91 -11.59
N GLN A 42 -3.26 13.14 -10.55
CA GLN A 42 -1.89 12.91 -10.07
C GLN A 42 -1.39 11.57 -10.59
N GLY A 43 -0.52 11.62 -11.61
CA GLY A 43 0.15 10.42 -12.14
C GLY A 43 1.23 9.94 -11.17
N THR A 44 1.31 8.62 -10.95
CA THR A 44 2.15 8.09 -9.86
C THR A 44 3.13 7.05 -10.38
N ILE A 45 4.37 7.16 -9.95
CA ILE A 45 5.46 6.22 -10.17
C ILE A 45 5.56 5.33 -8.94
N CYS A 46 5.37 4.02 -9.07
CA CYS A 46 5.66 3.06 -8.00
C CYS A 46 7.17 2.88 -7.91
N TYR A 47 7.79 3.49 -6.90
CA TYR A 47 9.22 3.38 -6.67
C TYR A 47 9.60 1.99 -6.17
N THR A 48 10.65 1.45 -6.72
CA THR A 48 11.27 0.20 -6.28
C THR A 48 12.71 0.13 -6.74
N THR A 49 13.46 -0.84 -6.22
CA THR A 49 14.83 -1.12 -6.63
C THR A 49 14.94 -2.52 -7.23
N SER A 50 15.60 -2.63 -8.36
CA SER A 50 15.91 -3.91 -9.04
C SER A 50 16.89 -3.66 -10.18
N PRO A 51 17.42 -4.71 -10.83
CA PRO A 51 18.28 -4.55 -12.01
C PRO A 51 17.59 -3.86 -13.20
N VAL A 52 16.24 -3.85 -13.24
CA VAL A 52 15.45 -3.27 -14.33
C VAL A 52 14.78 -1.95 -13.96
N HIS A 53 15.03 -1.40 -12.77
CA HIS A 53 14.52 -0.11 -12.35
C HIS A 53 15.67 0.88 -12.12
N SER A 54 15.58 2.04 -12.75
CA SER A 54 16.60 3.09 -12.69
C SER A 54 15.98 4.48 -12.71
N ILE A 55 16.69 5.48 -12.22
CA ILE A 55 16.24 6.88 -12.27
C ILE A 55 15.87 7.33 -13.70
N PRO A 56 16.67 7.04 -14.75
CA PRO A 56 16.28 7.40 -16.12
C PRO A 56 14.95 6.79 -16.57
N GLN A 57 14.62 5.56 -16.14
CA GLN A 57 13.34 4.93 -16.45
C GLN A 57 12.18 5.62 -15.74
N PHE A 58 12.34 5.98 -14.45
CA PHE A 58 11.35 6.77 -13.72
C PHE A 58 11.13 8.15 -14.33
N VAL A 59 12.20 8.80 -14.81
CA VAL A 59 12.11 10.08 -15.54
C VAL A 59 11.36 9.90 -16.87
N THR A 60 11.59 8.81 -17.59
CA THR A 60 10.85 8.50 -18.83
C THR A 60 9.37 8.31 -18.54
N MET A 61 9.02 7.55 -17.50
CA MET A 61 7.64 7.36 -17.08
C MET A 61 6.98 8.70 -16.68
N ALA A 62 7.70 9.56 -15.95
CA ALA A 62 7.17 10.88 -15.59
C ALA A 62 6.80 11.71 -16.82
N LYS A 63 7.64 11.72 -17.87
CA LYS A 63 7.34 12.39 -19.13
C LYS A 63 6.09 11.82 -19.80
N GLN A 64 5.94 10.50 -19.86
CA GLN A 64 4.75 9.86 -20.39
C GLN A 64 3.48 10.26 -19.61
N LEU A 65 3.55 10.36 -18.28
CA LEU A 65 2.43 10.83 -17.44
C LEU A 65 2.08 12.31 -17.71
N VAL A 66 3.09 13.15 -17.97
CA VAL A 66 2.88 14.55 -18.42
C VAL A 66 2.17 14.57 -19.77
N ASP A 67 2.60 13.75 -20.72
CA ASP A 67 2.00 13.66 -22.05
C ASP A 67 0.53 13.16 -22.00
N LEU A 68 0.19 12.32 -21.01
CA LEU A 68 -1.19 11.90 -20.74
C LEU A 68 -2.06 12.98 -20.09
N GLY A 69 -1.48 14.14 -19.73
CA GLY A 69 -2.20 15.29 -19.19
C GLY A 69 -2.36 15.28 -17.68
N CYS A 70 -1.49 14.58 -16.93
CA CYS A 70 -1.44 14.69 -15.47
C CYS A 70 -1.13 16.13 -15.03
N ASP A 71 -1.65 16.51 -13.85
CA ASP A 71 -1.46 17.84 -13.25
C ASP A 71 -0.30 17.85 -12.23
N SER A 72 0.07 16.70 -11.69
CA SER A 72 1.24 16.50 -10.83
C SER A 72 1.76 15.07 -10.93
N ILE A 73 2.99 14.85 -10.48
CA ILE A 73 3.63 13.52 -10.45
C ILE A 73 3.92 13.15 -9.00
N ALA A 74 3.46 11.95 -8.59
CA ALA A 74 3.81 11.38 -7.29
C ALA A 74 4.86 10.28 -7.44
N ILE A 75 5.78 10.23 -6.47
CA ILE A 75 6.68 9.10 -6.22
C ILE A 75 6.09 8.31 -5.07
N LYS A 76 5.73 7.05 -5.30
CA LYS A 76 5.13 6.17 -4.29
C LYS A 76 6.14 5.11 -3.84
N ASP A 77 6.76 5.34 -2.70
CA ASP A 77 7.63 4.38 -2.03
C ASP A 77 6.85 3.64 -0.92
N MET A 78 6.10 2.63 -1.32
CA MET A 78 5.26 1.85 -0.41
C MET A 78 6.08 0.97 0.54
N ALA A 79 7.26 0.54 0.14
CA ALA A 79 8.10 -0.32 0.95
C ALA A 79 9.08 0.46 1.85
N GLY A 80 9.26 1.76 1.65
CA GLY A 80 10.26 2.56 2.37
C GLY A 80 11.69 2.23 1.94
N LEU A 81 11.91 2.02 0.64
CA LEU A 81 13.19 1.63 0.04
C LEU A 81 14.08 2.82 -0.29
N LEU A 82 13.50 4.02 -0.42
CA LEU A 82 14.27 5.22 -0.69
C LEU A 82 15.33 5.45 0.40
N THR A 83 16.52 5.82 -0.07
CA THR A 83 17.54 6.41 0.79
C THR A 83 17.56 7.91 0.58
N PRO A 84 18.06 8.72 1.55
CA PRO A 84 18.07 10.17 1.41
C PRO A 84 18.80 10.66 0.17
N MET A 85 19.91 10.02 -0.21
CA MET A 85 20.69 10.42 -1.39
C MET A 85 19.96 10.10 -2.70
N ILE A 86 19.36 8.92 -2.79
CA ILE A 86 18.56 8.54 -3.97
C ILE A 86 17.30 9.42 -4.09
N SER A 87 16.67 9.76 -2.97
CA SER A 87 15.53 10.69 -2.95
C SER A 87 15.91 12.05 -3.53
N ALA A 88 17.07 12.60 -3.11
CA ALA A 88 17.61 13.84 -3.66
C ALA A 88 17.86 13.75 -5.17
N GLU A 89 18.56 12.71 -5.62
CA GLU A 89 18.92 12.51 -7.02
C GLU A 89 17.67 12.33 -7.89
N LEU A 90 16.75 11.46 -7.49
CA LEU A 90 15.51 11.19 -8.23
C LEU A 90 14.68 12.47 -8.41
N VAL A 91 14.47 13.25 -7.33
CA VAL A 91 13.70 14.49 -7.40
C VAL A 91 14.42 15.53 -8.26
N ALA A 92 15.74 15.67 -8.12
CA ALA A 92 16.51 16.58 -8.95
C ALA A 92 16.42 16.24 -10.45
N GLU A 93 16.53 14.96 -10.81
CA GLU A 93 16.40 14.54 -12.23
C GLU A 93 14.97 14.71 -12.75
N LEU A 94 13.95 14.42 -11.95
CA LEU A 94 12.57 14.71 -12.32
C LEU A 94 12.34 16.22 -12.55
N ARG A 95 12.84 17.07 -11.63
CA ARG A 95 12.72 18.55 -11.78
C ARG A 95 13.40 19.11 -13.01
N LYS A 96 14.47 18.49 -13.48
CA LYS A 96 15.12 18.86 -14.76
C LYS A 96 14.25 18.45 -15.97
N ALA A 97 13.51 17.37 -15.84
CA ALA A 97 12.80 16.72 -16.93
C ALA A 97 11.36 17.19 -17.12
N ILE A 98 10.69 17.62 -16.05
CA ILE A 98 9.28 18.03 -16.04
C ILE A 98 9.07 19.32 -15.25
N SER A 99 8.04 20.10 -15.64
CA SER A 99 7.65 21.33 -14.95
C SER A 99 6.57 21.14 -13.87
N LEU A 100 5.88 19.98 -13.86
CA LEU A 100 4.77 19.71 -12.96
C LEU A 100 5.26 19.60 -11.50
N PRO A 101 4.37 19.88 -10.52
CA PRO A 101 4.65 19.64 -9.11
C PRO A 101 5.00 18.17 -8.84
N ILE A 102 5.97 17.95 -7.95
CA ILE A 102 6.37 16.61 -7.50
C ILE A 102 5.88 16.39 -6.08
N HIS A 103 5.30 15.23 -5.84
CA HIS A 103 4.79 14.76 -4.57
C HIS A 103 5.56 13.50 -4.12
N LEU A 104 6.04 13.46 -2.88
CA LEU A 104 6.66 12.26 -2.32
C LEU A 104 5.76 11.59 -1.28
N HIS A 105 5.36 10.36 -1.58
CA HIS A 105 4.71 9.41 -0.69
C HIS A 105 5.73 8.34 -0.31
N CYS A 106 6.20 8.36 0.93
CA CYS A 106 7.23 7.46 1.42
C CYS A 106 6.82 6.87 2.77
N HIS A 107 6.75 5.53 2.85
CA HIS A 107 6.46 4.84 4.11
C HIS A 107 7.67 4.86 5.04
N ALA A 108 7.40 4.94 6.35
CA ALA A 108 8.43 5.05 7.39
C ALA A 108 8.98 3.71 7.89
N THR A 109 8.68 2.61 7.20
CA THR A 109 9.00 1.25 7.66
C THR A 109 10.48 1.05 7.95
N ALA A 110 11.36 1.56 7.08
CA ALA A 110 12.82 1.43 7.25
C ALA A 110 13.44 2.47 8.22
N GLY A 111 12.66 3.47 8.67
CA GLY A 111 13.16 4.56 9.53
C GLY A 111 13.97 5.63 8.80
N THR A 112 13.88 5.73 7.48
CA THR A 112 14.61 6.72 6.66
C THR A 112 13.70 7.75 6.01
N ALA A 113 12.38 7.63 6.16
CA ALA A 113 11.41 8.40 5.39
C ALA A 113 11.48 9.92 5.65
N GLU A 114 11.67 10.36 6.90
CA GLU A 114 11.82 11.76 7.26
C GLU A 114 13.03 12.39 6.57
N MET A 115 14.15 11.67 6.56
CA MET A 115 15.37 12.11 5.89
C MET A 115 15.19 12.14 4.37
N CYS A 116 14.47 11.18 3.79
CA CYS A 116 14.14 11.14 2.37
C CYS A 116 13.25 12.32 1.98
N GLN A 117 12.22 12.63 2.79
CA GLN A 117 11.34 13.76 2.55
C GLN A 117 12.09 15.09 2.63
N LEU A 118 12.95 15.27 3.65
CA LEU A 118 13.79 16.47 3.75
C LEU A 118 14.67 16.64 2.51
N LYS A 119 15.36 15.58 2.08
CA LYS A 119 16.17 15.61 0.87
C LYS A 119 15.39 15.86 -0.40
N ALA A 120 14.18 15.32 -0.51
CA ALA A 120 13.27 15.61 -1.62
C ALA A 120 12.89 17.10 -1.66
N ILE A 121 12.51 17.67 -0.51
CA ILE A 121 12.13 19.10 -0.37
C ILE A 121 13.30 20.01 -0.81
N GLU A 122 14.52 19.76 -0.31
CA GLU A 122 15.71 20.51 -0.68
C GLU A 122 16.01 20.47 -2.19
N ASN A 123 15.53 19.45 -2.90
CA ASN A 123 15.70 19.27 -4.35
C ASN A 123 14.47 19.63 -5.19
N GLY A 124 13.45 20.26 -4.58
CA GLY A 124 12.31 20.84 -5.29
C GLY A 124 11.04 19.99 -5.29
N CYS A 125 10.93 18.99 -4.43
CA CYS A 125 9.65 18.36 -4.12
C CYS A 125 8.76 19.37 -3.39
N THR A 126 7.52 19.53 -3.87
CA THR A 126 6.61 20.56 -3.37
C THR A 126 5.54 20.01 -2.42
N HIS A 127 5.32 18.71 -2.42
CA HIS A 127 4.31 18.05 -1.60
C HIS A 127 4.87 16.76 -0.99
N ILE A 128 4.53 16.50 0.26
CA ILE A 128 4.88 15.26 0.97
C ILE A 128 3.66 14.70 1.68
N ASP A 129 3.59 13.37 1.79
CA ASP A 129 2.60 12.72 2.63
C ASP A 129 3.16 12.50 4.04
N THR A 130 2.36 12.86 5.04
CA THR A 130 2.65 12.66 6.46
C THR A 130 1.40 12.11 7.16
N ALA A 131 1.56 11.61 8.38
CA ALA A 131 0.45 11.17 9.22
C ALA A 131 0.51 11.89 10.57
N ILE A 132 -0.66 12.18 11.18
CA ILE A 132 -0.72 12.66 12.56
C ILE A 132 0.06 11.69 13.46
N SER A 133 0.85 12.20 14.38
CA SER A 133 1.83 11.43 15.18
C SER A 133 1.25 10.16 15.83
N SER A 134 -0.02 10.19 16.23
CA SER A 134 -0.72 9.02 16.78
C SER A 134 -0.87 7.85 15.81
N PHE A 135 -0.79 8.09 14.49
CA PHE A 135 -0.86 7.08 13.42
C PHE A 135 0.41 7.00 12.56
N ALA A 136 1.45 7.73 12.93
CA ALA A 136 2.68 7.82 12.16
C ALA A 136 3.67 6.69 12.50
N GLY A 137 4.70 6.57 11.64
CA GLY A 137 5.80 5.61 11.83
C GLY A 137 5.49 4.20 11.33
N GLY A 138 6.50 3.34 11.33
CA GLY A 138 6.38 1.96 10.86
C GLY A 138 5.82 1.85 9.45
N ALA A 139 4.78 1.07 9.27
CA ALA A 139 4.11 0.89 7.98
C ALA A 139 3.30 2.11 7.52
N SER A 140 3.23 3.19 8.32
CA SER A 140 2.62 4.46 7.98
C SER A 140 3.67 5.46 7.46
N HIS A 141 3.39 6.75 7.59
CA HIS A 141 4.21 7.86 7.10
C HIS A 141 4.94 8.58 8.23
N PRO A 142 5.89 9.50 7.91
CA PRO A 142 6.48 10.40 8.86
C PRO A 142 5.45 11.21 9.67
N PRO A 143 5.73 11.53 10.94
CA PRO A 143 4.83 12.35 11.73
C PRO A 143 4.71 13.77 11.18
N THR A 144 3.50 14.26 10.99
CA THR A 144 3.22 15.63 10.53
C THR A 144 3.87 16.67 11.43
N GLU A 145 3.73 16.50 12.74
CA GLU A 145 4.28 17.39 13.76
C GLU A 145 5.79 17.48 13.67
N SER A 146 6.48 16.36 13.44
CA SER A 146 7.94 16.31 13.29
C SER A 146 8.40 17.05 12.03
N MET A 147 7.69 16.87 10.91
CA MET A 147 8.02 17.54 9.66
C MET A 147 7.78 19.05 9.74
N ILE A 148 6.68 19.51 10.38
CA ILE A 148 6.45 20.94 10.65
C ILE A 148 7.59 21.50 11.49
N ALA A 149 7.98 20.82 12.58
CA ALA A 149 9.06 21.28 13.45
C ALA A 149 10.42 21.34 12.73
N ALA A 150 10.73 20.34 11.90
CA ALA A 150 11.98 20.28 11.13
C ALA A 150 12.09 21.39 10.07
N LEU A 151 10.98 21.84 9.49
CA LEU A 151 10.94 22.84 8.43
C LEU A 151 10.77 24.27 8.96
N ARG A 152 10.38 24.42 10.24
CA ARG A 152 10.10 25.73 10.86
C ARG A 152 11.32 26.67 10.79
N GLY A 153 11.08 27.90 10.34
CA GLY A 153 12.13 28.92 10.22
C GLY A 153 13.08 28.73 9.06
N THR A 154 12.86 27.73 8.20
CA THR A 154 13.57 27.55 6.93
C THR A 154 12.79 28.18 5.78
N VAL A 155 13.37 28.19 4.58
CA VAL A 155 12.68 28.61 3.33
C VAL A 155 11.55 27.66 2.94
N TYR A 156 11.45 26.52 3.61
CA TYR A 156 10.44 25.48 3.41
C TYR A 156 9.38 25.45 4.50
N ASP A 157 9.34 26.48 5.36
CA ASP A 157 8.37 26.57 6.46
C ASP A 157 6.94 26.49 5.91
N THR A 158 6.15 25.59 6.47
CA THR A 158 4.77 25.31 6.02
C THR A 158 3.77 26.37 6.50
N GLY A 159 4.13 27.16 7.53
CA GLY A 159 3.23 28.09 8.20
C GLY A 159 2.12 27.42 9.03
N LEU A 160 2.13 26.09 9.18
CA LEU A 160 1.15 25.37 9.98
C LEU A 160 1.38 25.61 11.48
N ASP A 161 0.29 25.77 12.25
CA ASP A 161 0.35 25.86 13.71
C ASP A 161 0.63 24.48 14.32
N LEU A 162 1.89 24.29 14.73
CA LEU A 162 2.35 23.03 15.35
C LEU A 162 1.53 22.66 16.59
N LYS A 163 1.09 23.66 17.39
CA LYS A 163 0.28 23.39 18.59
C LYS A 163 -1.08 22.84 18.22
N ALA A 164 -1.77 23.44 17.25
CA ALA A 164 -3.05 22.95 16.78
C ALA A 164 -2.97 21.53 16.22
N VAL A 165 -1.93 21.22 15.44
CA VAL A 165 -1.69 19.85 14.91
C VAL A 165 -1.40 18.88 16.05
N GLN A 166 -0.63 19.28 17.07
CA GLN A 166 -0.35 18.46 18.25
C GLN A 166 -1.64 18.16 19.06
N ASP A 167 -2.54 19.14 19.20
CA ASP A 167 -3.82 18.95 19.90
C ASP A 167 -4.69 17.90 19.15
N ILE A 168 -4.68 17.90 17.81
CA ILE A 168 -5.29 16.86 16.97
C ILE A 168 -4.62 15.50 17.23
N GLY A 169 -3.29 15.45 17.32
CA GLY A 169 -2.54 14.23 17.64
C GLY A 169 -2.95 13.63 18.98
N PHE A 170 -3.14 14.45 20.01
CA PHE A 170 -3.64 13.98 21.32
C PHE A 170 -5.05 13.40 21.25
N TYR A 171 -5.95 14.06 20.54
CA TYR A 171 -7.31 13.54 20.34
C TYR A 171 -7.28 12.15 19.68
N PHE A 172 -6.56 12.01 18.57
CA PHE A 172 -6.49 10.75 17.85
C PHE A 172 -5.71 9.65 18.59
N LYS A 173 -4.82 9.99 19.52
CA LYS A 173 -4.19 9.00 20.41
C LYS A 173 -5.21 8.25 21.25
N GLU A 174 -6.23 8.95 21.77
CA GLU A 174 -7.31 8.32 22.52
C GLU A 174 -8.27 7.55 21.60
N VAL A 175 -8.54 8.05 20.41
CA VAL A 175 -9.32 7.32 19.39
C VAL A 175 -8.64 6.02 19.02
N ARG A 176 -7.32 6.03 18.74
CA ARG A 176 -6.54 4.84 18.35
C ARG A 176 -6.65 3.71 19.36
N LYS A 177 -6.63 4.03 20.67
CA LYS A 177 -6.78 3.02 21.71
C LYS A 177 -8.06 2.19 21.59
N LYS A 178 -9.15 2.79 21.10
CA LYS A 178 -10.43 2.10 20.91
C LYS A 178 -10.38 1.05 19.79
N TYR A 179 -9.41 1.17 18.88
CA TYR A 179 -9.26 0.29 17.72
C TYR A 179 -8.07 -0.67 17.86
N HIS A 180 -7.56 -0.88 19.09
CA HIS A 180 -6.38 -1.71 19.34
C HIS A 180 -6.52 -3.14 18.82
N GLN A 181 -7.73 -3.70 18.76
CA GLN A 181 -8.00 -5.04 18.22
C GLN A 181 -7.65 -5.19 16.73
N PHE A 182 -7.57 -4.08 15.99
CA PHE A 182 -7.19 -4.06 14.57
C PHE A 182 -5.72 -3.77 14.34
N GLU A 183 -4.95 -3.53 15.40
CA GLU A 183 -3.52 -3.25 15.25
C GLU A 183 -2.73 -4.53 15.02
N SER A 184 -1.76 -4.46 14.11
CA SER A 184 -0.80 -5.53 13.92
C SER A 184 0.17 -5.61 15.10
N GLU A 185 0.59 -6.82 15.47
CA GLU A 185 1.69 -7.04 16.42
C GLU A 185 3.04 -6.47 15.90
N MET A 186 3.15 -6.29 14.58
CA MET A 186 4.33 -5.76 13.89
C MET A 186 4.25 -4.22 13.82
N THR A 187 4.35 -3.56 14.96
CA THR A 187 4.38 -2.10 15.06
C THR A 187 5.82 -1.58 15.12
N GLY A 188 6.05 -0.37 14.60
CA GLY A 188 7.37 0.28 14.63
C GLY A 188 8.19 0.06 13.37
N LEU A 189 9.51 0.21 13.49
CA LEU A 189 10.44 0.12 12.38
C LEU A 189 10.82 -1.34 12.08
N ASP A 190 10.93 -1.66 10.80
CA ASP A 190 11.47 -2.94 10.33
C ASP A 190 12.53 -2.71 9.25
N THR A 191 13.79 -2.69 9.64
CA THR A 191 14.91 -2.45 8.75
C THR A 191 15.19 -3.60 7.79
N ARG A 192 14.57 -4.79 8.00
CA ARG A 192 14.67 -5.93 7.08
C ARG A 192 14.08 -5.61 5.71
N VAL A 193 13.20 -4.61 5.62
CA VAL A 193 12.66 -4.13 4.34
C VAL A 193 13.77 -3.70 3.37
N GLN A 194 14.88 -3.17 3.86
CA GLN A 194 16.03 -2.77 3.04
C GLN A 194 16.78 -3.98 2.44
N ILE A 195 16.63 -5.17 3.04
CA ILE A 195 17.26 -6.42 2.57
C ILE A 195 16.30 -7.18 1.65
N TYR A 196 15.09 -7.47 2.13
CA TYR A 196 14.11 -8.29 1.42
C TYR A 196 13.22 -7.50 0.46
N GLN A 197 13.21 -6.17 0.58
CA GLN A 197 12.39 -5.25 -0.22
C GLN A 197 10.87 -5.50 -0.07
N VAL A 198 10.47 -6.06 1.07
CA VAL A 198 9.08 -6.42 1.37
C VAL A 198 8.43 -5.31 2.18
N PRO A 199 7.29 -4.73 1.72
CA PRO A 199 6.57 -3.69 2.47
C PRO A 199 6.14 -4.17 3.86
N GLY A 200 6.18 -3.28 4.87
CA GLY A 200 5.82 -3.61 6.24
C GLY A 200 4.41 -4.21 6.39
N GLY A 201 3.43 -3.67 5.68
CA GLY A 201 2.07 -4.23 5.64
C GLY A 201 2.01 -5.66 5.06
N MET A 202 2.85 -5.96 4.07
CA MET A 202 2.97 -7.31 3.53
C MET A 202 3.58 -8.28 4.56
N ILE A 203 4.61 -7.86 5.29
CA ILE A 203 5.22 -8.69 6.35
C ILE A 203 4.18 -9.01 7.43
N SER A 204 3.39 -8.02 7.86
CA SER A 204 2.32 -8.21 8.84
C SER A 204 1.28 -9.24 8.36
N ASN A 205 0.85 -9.13 7.09
CA ASN A 205 -0.10 -10.07 6.51
C ASN A 205 0.46 -11.49 6.42
N LEU A 206 1.73 -11.64 5.99
CA LEU A 206 2.42 -12.93 5.94
C LEU A 206 2.54 -13.56 7.34
N TYR A 207 2.84 -12.76 8.34
CA TYR A 207 2.92 -13.21 9.72
C TYR A 207 1.58 -13.76 10.21
N THR A 208 0.48 -13.04 9.99
CA THR A 208 -0.87 -13.46 10.33
C THR A 208 -1.25 -14.75 9.60
N GLN A 209 -1.05 -14.79 8.29
CA GLN A 209 -1.35 -15.96 7.45
C GLN A 209 -0.58 -17.21 7.89
N LEU A 210 0.72 -17.10 8.13
CA LEU A 210 1.53 -18.23 8.60
C LEU A 210 1.17 -18.67 10.02
N ARG A 211 0.78 -17.74 10.90
CA ARG A 211 0.32 -18.05 12.25
C ARG A 211 -0.98 -18.85 12.21
N GLU A 212 -1.96 -18.42 11.43
CA GLU A 212 -3.24 -19.14 11.26
C GLU A 212 -3.06 -20.56 10.71
N GLN A 213 -2.04 -20.78 9.90
CA GLN A 213 -1.68 -22.08 9.33
C GLN A 213 -0.75 -22.92 10.25
N GLY A 214 -0.38 -22.41 11.43
CA GLY A 214 0.56 -23.09 12.33
C GLY A 214 1.99 -23.20 11.78
N ALA A 215 2.34 -22.37 10.79
CA ALA A 215 3.58 -22.44 10.02
C ALA A 215 4.53 -21.24 10.24
N LEU A 216 4.38 -20.52 11.36
CA LEU A 216 5.13 -19.29 11.63
C LEU A 216 6.66 -19.49 11.65
N ASN A 217 7.12 -20.70 11.99
CA ASN A 217 8.54 -21.09 11.93
C ASN A 217 9.14 -21.03 10.50
N HIS A 218 8.31 -20.89 9.47
CA HIS A 218 8.76 -20.76 8.08
C HIS A 218 8.91 -19.30 7.62
N ILE A 219 8.63 -18.30 8.46
CA ILE A 219 8.63 -16.87 8.06
C ILE A 219 9.95 -16.45 7.40
N GLU A 220 11.11 -16.81 7.95
CA GLU A 220 12.40 -16.45 7.37
C GLU A 220 12.62 -17.09 5.99
N LYS A 221 12.17 -18.35 5.80
CA LYS A 221 12.25 -19.03 4.51
C LYS A 221 11.38 -18.32 3.46
N VAL A 222 10.19 -17.88 3.86
CA VAL A 222 9.29 -17.12 2.99
C VAL A 222 9.90 -15.77 2.63
N LEU A 223 10.45 -15.02 3.59
CA LEU A 223 11.13 -13.74 3.32
C LEU A 223 12.30 -13.90 2.35
N ASN A 224 13.07 -14.99 2.44
CA ASN A 224 14.14 -15.30 1.51
C ASN A 224 13.65 -15.77 0.13
N GLU A 225 12.45 -16.32 0.03
CA GLU A 225 11.85 -16.78 -1.24
C GLU A 225 11.21 -15.64 -2.02
N ILE A 226 10.72 -14.59 -1.35
CA ILE A 226 10.08 -13.42 -1.98
C ILE A 226 10.95 -12.76 -3.07
N PRO A 227 12.23 -12.42 -2.85
CA PRO A 227 13.08 -11.85 -3.89
C PRO A 227 13.22 -12.76 -5.11
N ARG A 228 13.27 -14.08 -4.91
CA ARG A 228 13.41 -15.08 -5.98
C ARG A 228 12.14 -15.18 -6.83
N VAL A 229 10.96 -15.22 -6.17
CA VAL A 229 9.67 -15.18 -6.88
C VAL A 229 9.52 -13.86 -7.63
N ARG A 230 9.91 -12.73 -7.02
CA ARG A 230 9.88 -11.42 -7.66
C ARG A 230 10.76 -11.36 -8.91
N GLU A 231 11.95 -11.95 -8.87
CA GLU A 231 12.84 -12.09 -10.03
C GLU A 231 12.17 -12.91 -11.13
N ASP A 232 11.65 -14.10 -10.81
CA ASP A 232 10.96 -14.98 -11.76
C ASP A 232 9.78 -14.29 -12.45
N LEU A 233 9.11 -13.37 -11.75
CA LEU A 233 7.99 -12.58 -12.28
C LEU A 233 8.42 -11.29 -13.02
N GLY A 234 9.72 -11.07 -13.25
CA GLY A 234 10.23 -9.92 -13.98
C GLY A 234 10.30 -8.65 -13.14
N TYR A 235 10.57 -8.76 -11.86
CA TYR A 235 10.82 -7.68 -10.90
C TYR A 235 9.66 -6.68 -10.73
N PRO A 236 8.39 -7.09 -10.55
CA PRO A 236 7.33 -6.13 -10.26
C PRO A 236 7.65 -5.33 -8.99
N PRO A 237 7.26 -4.05 -8.91
CA PRO A 237 7.22 -3.33 -7.65
C PRO A 237 6.33 -4.08 -6.66
N LEU A 238 6.71 -4.12 -5.38
CA LEU A 238 5.89 -4.76 -4.35
C LEU A 238 4.88 -3.77 -3.76
N VAL A 239 3.85 -3.51 -4.53
CA VAL A 239 2.66 -2.72 -4.16
C VAL A 239 1.42 -3.58 -4.40
N THR A 240 0.25 -3.18 -3.89
CA THR A 240 -1.00 -3.91 -4.16
C THR A 240 -1.37 -3.85 -5.66
N PRO A 241 -1.69 -4.97 -6.35
CA PRO A 241 -1.81 -6.35 -5.83
C PRO A 241 -0.53 -7.19 -5.96
N THR A 242 0.53 -6.73 -6.61
CA THR A 242 1.75 -7.52 -6.91
C THR A 242 2.45 -8.03 -5.65
N SER A 243 2.43 -7.26 -4.56
CA SER A 243 2.95 -7.71 -3.27
C SER A 243 2.23 -8.97 -2.76
N GLN A 244 0.92 -9.04 -2.92
CA GLN A 244 0.12 -10.20 -2.54
C GLN A 244 0.39 -11.40 -3.46
N ILE A 245 0.48 -11.17 -4.78
CA ILE A 245 0.80 -12.23 -5.76
C ILE A 245 2.15 -12.87 -5.44
N VAL A 246 3.19 -12.04 -5.28
CA VAL A 246 4.55 -12.52 -4.95
C VAL A 246 4.58 -13.19 -3.59
N GLY A 247 3.92 -12.61 -2.57
CA GLY A 247 3.89 -13.15 -1.21
C GLY A 247 3.20 -14.49 -1.13
N THR A 248 2.00 -14.61 -1.68
CA THR A 248 1.24 -15.87 -1.71
C THR A 248 2.01 -16.96 -2.43
N GLN A 249 2.63 -16.65 -3.58
CA GLN A 249 3.43 -17.64 -4.29
C GLN A 249 4.68 -18.06 -3.51
N ALA A 250 5.34 -17.14 -2.80
CA ALA A 250 6.48 -17.47 -1.94
C ALA A 250 6.06 -18.38 -0.78
N VAL A 251 4.92 -18.13 -0.15
CA VAL A 251 4.36 -19.01 0.90
C VAL A 251 4.09 -20.40 0.34
N LEU A 252 3.43 -20.50 -0.82
CA LEU A 252 3.14 -21.79 -1.45
C LEU A 252 4.43 -22.58 -1.77
N ASN A 253 5.45 -21.91 -2.32
CA ASN A 253 6.73 -22.53 -2.62
C ASN A 253 7.40 -23.13 -1.37
N VAL A 254 7.35 -22.41 -0.25
CA VAL A 254 7.96 -22.85 1.02
C VAL A 254 7.16 -23.97 1.67
N LEU A 255 5.83 -23.84 1.73
CA LEU A 255 4.99 -24.83 2.42
C LEU A 255 4.90 -26.17 1.67
N THR A 256 4.92 -26.13 0.34
CA THR A 256 4.92 -27.36 -0.47
C THR A 256 6.30 -28.03 -0.54
N GLY A 257 7.36 -27.33 -0.11
CA GLY A 257 8.76 -27.81 -0.16
C GLY A 257 9.37 -27.82 -1.56
N GLU A 258 8.62 -27.41 -2.59
CA GLU A 258 9.06 -27.37 -3.99
C GLU A 258 8.53 -26.12 -4.67
N ARG A 259 9.43 -25.38 -5.35
CA ARG A 259 9.07 -24.13 -6.03
C ARG A 259 8.10 -24.39 -7.17
N TYR A 260 7.00 -23.62 -7.20
CA TYR A 260 5.96 -23.68 -8.23
C TYR A 260 5.25 -25.02 -8.39
N LYS A 261 5.35 -25.92 -7.40
CA LYS A 261 4.55 -27.15 -7.35
C LYS A 261 3.05 -26.83 -7.32
N THR A 262 2.71 -25.79 -6.58
CA THR A 262 1.37 -25.18 -6.59
C THR A 262 1.52 -23.73 -7.01
N ILE A 263 0.75 -23.31 -8.01
CA ILE A 263 0.77 -21.95 -8.55
C ILE A 263 -0.61 -21.32 -8.28
N SER A 264 -0.63 -20.15 -7.64
CA SER A 264 -1.86 -19.45 -7.35
C SER A 264 -2.54 -18.96 -8.65
N ASN A 265 -3.85 -18.78 -8.60
CA ASN A 265 -4.60 -18.28 -9.75
C ASN A 265 -4.12 -16.87 -10.16
N GLU A 266 -3.83 -16.01 -9.18
CA GLU A 266 -3.34 -14.65 -9.41
C GLU A 266 -1.96 -14.67 -10.09
N THR A 267 -1.09 -15.59 -9.71
CA THR A 267 0.22 -15.78 -10.37
C THR A 267 0.04 -16.24 -11.82
N LYS A 268 -0.92 -17.13 -12.11
CA LYS A 268 -1.24 -17.54 -13.50
C LYS A 268 -1.74 -16.35 -14.31
N LEU A 269 -2.71 -15.61 -13.80
CA LEU A 269 -3.26 -14.40 -14.45
C LEU A 269 -2.17 -13.35 -14.70
N TYR A 270 -1.24 -13.18 -13.74
CA TYR A 270 -0.09 -12.29 -13.91
C TYR A 270 0.79 -12.76 -15.08
N LEU A 271 1.13 -14.05 -15.14
CA LEU A 271 1.97 -14.63 -16.19
C LEU A 271 1.30 -14.65 -17.56
N GLN A 272 -0.05 -14.62 -17.62
CA GLN A 272 -0.84 -14.40 -18.82
C GLN A 272 -0.85 -12.94 -19.30
N GLY A 273 -0.27 -11.99 -18.53
CA GLY A 273 -0.29 -10.56 -18.86
C GLY A 273 -1.60 -9.83 -18.50
N ARG A 274 -2.50 -10.43 -17.70
CA ARG A 274 -3.79 -9.84 -17.33
C ARG A 274 -3.69 -8.68 -16.32
N TYR A 275 -2.50 -8.40 -15.81
CA TYR A 275 -2.23 -7.21 -15.00
C TYR A 275 -1.46 -6.13 -15.78
N GLY A 276 -1.02 -6.41 -17.01
CA GLY A 276 -0.20 -5.52 -17.81
C GLY A 276 1.17 -6.12 -18.11
N ARG A 277 2.08 -5.29 -18.60
CA ARG A 277 3.44 -5.69 -18.97
C ARG A 277 4.35 -5.71 -17.75
N ALA A 278 4.99 -6.85 -17.48
CA ALA A 278 6.02 -6.96 -16.44
C ALA A 278 7.19 -6.01 -16.75
N PRO A 279 7.80 -5.36 -15.72
CA PRO A 279 8.91 -4.42 -15.93
C PRO A 279 10.16 -5.07 -16.56
N GLY A 280 10.43 -6.32 -16.22
CA GLY A 280 11.56 -7.11 -16.74
C GLY A 280 11.14 -8.40 -17.38
N VAL A 281 12.13 -9.19 -17.76
CA VAL A 281 11.92 -10.49 -18.41
C VAL A 281 11.39 -11.50 -17.38
N VAL A 282 10.21 -12.06 -17.66
CA VAL A 282 9.61 -13.14 -16.87
C VAL A 282 10.35 -14.46 -17.15
N ASN A 283 10.55 -15.28 -16.11
CA ASN A 283 11.14 -16.60 -16.23
C ASN A 283 10.28 -17.51 -17.12
N GLY A 284 10.81 -17.89 -18.30
CA GLY A 284 10.08 -18.66 -19.29
C GLY A 284 9.70 -20.06 -18.81
N ILE A 285 10.49 -20.68 -17.95
CA ILE A 285 10.20 -22.01 -17.38
C ILE A 285 9.00 -21.91 -16.44
N VAL A 286 9.01 -20.91 -15.56
CA VAL A 286 7.90 -20.66 -14.63
C VAL A 286 6.62 -20.32 -15.38
N ARG A 287 6.70 -19.49 -16.43
CA ARG A 287 5.56 -19.18 -17.28
C ARG A 287 5.01 -20.44 -17.94
N GLN A 288 5.86 -21.26 -18.56
CA GLN A 288 5.43 -22.50 -19.20
C GLN A 288 4.77 -23.47 -18.20
N GLN A 289 5.29 -23.55 -16.99
CA GLN A 289 4.72 -24.39 -15.94
C GLN A 289 3.36 -23.88 -15.47
N ALA A 290 3.17 -22.55 -15.42
CA ALA A 290 1.97 -21.93 -14.92
C ALA A 290 0.78 -21.94 -15.91
N ILE A 291 1.05 -21.64 -17.18
CA ILE A 291 0.02 -21.40 -18.21
C ILE A 291 0.19 -22.30 -19.45
N GLY A 292 1.24 -23.15 -19.49
CA GLY A 292 1.45 -24.04 -20.63
C GLY A 292 1.61 -23.28 -21.95
N ASN A 293 0.78 -23.65 -22.92
CA ASN A 293 0.75 -23.04 -24.27
C ASN A 293 -0.32 -21.97 -24.42
N GLU A 294 -0.87 -21.45 -23.32
CA GLU A 294 -1.83 -20.36 -23.39
C GLU A 294 -1.18 -19.07 -23.90
N ASP A 295 -1.92 -18.28 -24.67
CA ASP A 295 -1.45 -17.03 -25.20
C ASP A 295 -1.23 -15.97 -24.10
N VAL A 296 -0.13 -15.24 -24.21
CA VAL A 296 0.15 -14.10 -23.34
C VAL A 296 -0.45 -12.84 -23.94
N ILE A 297 -1.21 -12.12 -23.14
CA ILE A 297 -1.83 -10.85 -23.55
C ILE A 297 -0.75 -9.77 -23.61
N ASP A 298 -0.59 -9.14 -24.78
CA ASP A 298 0.33 -8.00 -25.00
C ASP A 298 -0.39 -6.67 -25.20
N ILE A 299 -1.71 -6.67 -25.26
CA ILE A 299 -2.53 -5.46 -25.29
C ILE A 299 -2.78 -4.96 -23.87
N ARG A 300 -3.38 -3.78 -23.71
CA ARG A 300 -3.83 -3.28 -22.43
C ARG A 300 -4.94 -4.19 -21.89
N PRO A 301 -4.81 -4.76 -20.67
CA PRO A 301 -5.81 -5.70 -20.15
C PRO A 301 -7.22 -5.12 -20.06
N ALA A 302 -7.33 -3.83 -19.75
CA ALA A 302 -8.62 -3.14 -19.67
C ALA A 302 -9.39 -3.08 -21.01
N ASP A 303 -8.74 -3.27 -22.15
CA ASP A 303 -9.39 -3.31 -23.47
C ASP A 303 -10.18 -4.61 -23.71
N LEU A 304 -9.97 -5.60 -22.82
CA LEU A 304 -10.71 -6.87 -22.83
C LEU A 304 -11.97 -6.83 -21.96
N LEU A 305 -12.17 -5.74 -21.19
CA LEU A 305 -13.29 -5.59 -20.29
C LEU A 305 -14.47 -4.95 -21.03
N GLU A 306 -15.65 -5.55 -20.84
CA GLU A 306 -16.92 -4.96 -21.29
C GLU A 306 -17.44 -3.95 -20.25
N ASP A 307 -18.40 -3.12 -20.64
CA ASP A 307 -19.07 -2.22 -19.70
C ASP A 307 -20.03 -3.04 -18.81
N GLU A 308 -19.75 -3.03 -17.51
CA GLU A 308 -20.42 -3.90 -16.53
C GLU A 308 -21.54 -3.19 -15.75
N MET A 309 -21.69 -1.85 -15.83
CA MET A 309 -22.57 -1.11 -14.93
C MET A 309 -24.03 -1.58 -15.01
N ASP A 310 -24.55 -1.87 -16.21
CA ASP A 310 -25.94 -2.32 -16.37
C ASP A 310 -26.13 -3.76 -15.87
N SER A 311 -25.18 -4.66 -16.12
CA SER A 311 -25.22 -6.03 -15.63
C SER A 311 -25.11 -6.09 -14.09
N LEU A 312 -24.26 -5.25 -13.50
CA LEU A 312 -24.12 -5.12 -12.04
C LEU A 312 -25.40 -4.58 -11.40
N ARG A 313 -26.00 -3.54 -12.01
CA ARG A 313 -27.27 -2.97 -11.55
C ARG A 313 -28.39 -4.01 -11.56
N ASN A 314 -28.48 -4.81 -12.62
CA ASN A 314 -29.44 -5.91 -12.72
C ASN A 314 -29.16 -7.01 -11.70
N SER A 315 -27.89 -7.37 -11.48
CA SER A 315 -27.48 -8.42 -10.54
C SER A 315 -27.77 -8.08 -9.08
N ILE A 316 -27.57 -6.82 -8.67
CA ILE A 316 -27.83 -6.39 -7.29
C ILE A 316 -29.30 -6.02 -7.06
N GLY A 317 -30.04 -5.65 -8.13
CA GLY A 317 -31.47 -5.38 -8.11
C GLY A 317 -31.87 -4.28 -7.11
N GLU A 318 -32.97 -4.52 -6.40
CA GLU A 318 -33.58 -3.57 -5.46
C GLU A 318 -32.74 -3.29 -4.19
N LEU A 319 -31.66 -4.06 -3.95
CA LEU A 319 -30.75 -3.81 -2.84
C LEU A 319 -29.97 -2.51 -3.02
N ALA A 320 -29.64 -2.16 -4.28
CA ALA A 320 -28.97 -0.90 -4.61
C ALA A 320 -29.98 0.26 -4.68
N LYS A 321 -29.75 1.31 -3.90
CA LYS A 321 -30.58 2.53 -3.87
C LYS A 321 -30.03 3.63 -4.79
N ASN A 322 -28.77 3.56 -5.15
CA ASN A 322 -28.05 4.57 -5.92
C ASN A 322 -26.85 3.95 -6.64
N ASP A 323 -26.11 4.74 -7.41
CA ASP A 323 -24.93 4.29 -8.13
C ASP A 323 -23.76 3.95 -7.21
N GLU A 324 -23.66 4.57 -6.03
CA GLU A 324 -22.65 4.26 -5.01
C GLU A 324 -22.77 2.82 -4.53
N ASP A 325 -23.99 2.34 -4.35
CA ASP A 325 -24.26 0.94 -3.97
C ASP A 325 -23.83 -0.04 -5.07
N VAL A 326 -24.13 0.28 -6.33
CA VAL A 326 -23.72 -0.52 -7.48
C VAL A 326 -22.18 -0.55 -7.59
N LEU A 327 -21.53 0.59 -7.42
CA LEU A 327 -20.07 0.69 -7.44
C LEU A 327 -19.41 -0.04 -6.26
N SER A 328 -20.01 0.04 -5.06
CA SER A 328 -19.55 -0.72 -3.88
C SER A 328 -19.65 -2.22 -4.13
N TYR A 329 -20.76 -2.67 -4.71
CA TYR A 329 -20.93 -4.07 -5.12
C TYR A 329 -19.94 -4.48 -6.21
N ALA A 330 -19.66 -3.62 -7.19
CA ALA A 330 -18.68 -3.89 -8.24
C ALA A 330 -17.25 -4.08 -7.67
N MET A 331 -16.88 -3.28 -6.68
CA MET A 331 -15.55 -3.34 -6.05
C MET A 331 -15.42 -4.47 -5.03
N PHE A 332 -16.49 -4.80 -4.34
CA PHE A 332 -16.55 -5.78 -3.25
C PHE A 332 -17.80 -6.66 -3.39
N PRO A 333 -17.84 -7.62 -4.36
CA PRO A 333 -19.07 -8.34 -4.69
C PRO A 333 -19.72 -9.04 -3.49
N ASP A 334 -18.97 -9.82 -2.75
CA ASP A 334 -19.51 -10.60 -1.63
C ASP A 334 -19.82 -9.70 -0.42
N LEU A 335 -18.85 -8.94 0.06
CA LEU A 335 -19.02 -8.03 1.21
C LEU A 335 -20.03 -6.91 0.92
N GLY A 336 -20.02 -6.37 -0.31
CA GLY A 336 -20.95 -5.34 -0.72
C GLY A 336 -22.38 -5.84 -0.75
N ARG A 337 -22.61 -7.05 -1.28
CA ARG A 337 -23.93 -7.69 -1.26
C ARG A 337 -24.40 -7.94 0.16
N GLU A 338 -23.58 -8.58 1.01
CA GLU A 338 -23.89 -8.85 2.41
C GLU A 338 -24.27 -7.56 3.16
N PHE A 339 -23.48 -6.51 3.01
CA PHE A 339 -23.76 -5.20 3.59
C PHE A 339 -25.11 -4.64 3.15
N LEU A 340 -25.42 -4.70 1.83
CA LEU A 340 -26.66 -4.17 1.27
C LEU A 340 -27.86 -4.99 1.74
N GLU A 341 -27.76 -6.32 1.86
CA GLU A 341 -28.79 -7.21 2.41
C GLU A 341 -29.07 -6.90 3.89
N HIS A 342 -28.04 -6.79 4.73
CA HIS A 342 -28.19 -6.40 6.13
C HIS A 342 -28.79 -5.00 6.28
N ARG A 343 -28.40 -4.05 5.42
CA ARG A 343 -28.98 -2.70 5.41
C ARG A 343 -30.47 -2.74 5.03
N ALA A 344 -30.85 -3.52 4.04
CA ALA A 344 -32.24 -3.65 3.62
C ALA A 344 -33.12 -4.34 4.67
N ALA A 345 -32.58 -5.34 5.36
CA ALA A 345 -33.25 -6.06 6.46
C ALA A 345 -33.30 -5.27 7.78
N GLY A 346 -32.58 -4.14 7.90
CA GLY A 346 -32.46 -3.38 9.16
C GLY A 346 -31.67 -4.11 10.25
N THR A 347 -30.82 -5.07 9.86
CA THR A 347 -29.99 -5.89 10.76
C THR A 347 -28.51 -5.45 10.76
N LEU A 348 -28.20 -4.32 10.13
CA LEU A 348 -26.84 -3.79 10.12
C LEU A 348 -26.46 -3.35 11.53
N VAL A 349 -25.44 -3.98 12.08
CA VAL A 349 -24.91 -3.68 13.43
C VAL A 349 -23.48 -3.17 13.26
N PRO A 350 -23.12 -2.04 13.90
CA PRO A 350 -21.72 -1.62 13.96
C PRO A 350 -20.84 -2.69 14.59
N GLU A 351 -19.61 -2.82 14.10
CA GLU A 351 -18.65 -3.73 14.73
C GLU A 351 -18.40 -3.33 16.20
N LEU A 352 -18.45 -4.31 17.09
CA LEU A 352 -18.20 -4.10 18.51
C LEU A 352 -16.70 -3.94 18.73
N LEU A 353 -16.32 -2.83 19.35
CA LEU A 353 -14.94 -2.62 19.77
C LEU A 353 -14.70 -3.34 21.10
N GLU A 354 -13.56 -4.04 21.18
CA GLU A 354 -13.14 -4.67 22.42
C GLU A 354 -12.86 -3.62 23.51
N PRO A 355 -13.27 -3.86 24.77
CA PRO A 355 -12.91 -2.96 25.86
C PRO A 355 -11.39 -2.85 26.00
N ILE A 356 -10.91 -1.63 26.27
CA ILE A 356 -9.50 -1.42 26.57
C ILE A 356 -9.22 -2.13 27.90
N ALA A 357 -8.28 -3.10 27.89
CA ALA A 357 -7.84 -3.73 29.12
C ALA A 357 -7.21 -2.68 30.05
N VAL A 358 -7.86 -2.42 31.18
CA VAL A 358 -7.29 -1.53 32.20
C VAL A 358 -6.26 -2.34 32.97
N PRO A 359 -4.96 -1.98 32.94
CA PRO A 359 -3.97 -2.67 33.76
C PRO A 359 -4.40 -2.61 35.25
N GLY A 360 -4.83 -3.74 35.82
CA GLY A 360 -5.15 -3.85 37.22
C GLY A 360 -6.53 -4.38 37.61
N GLU A 361 -7.45 -4.60 36.66
CA GLU A 361 -8.80 -5.14 37.07
C GLU A 361 -8.91 -6.67 37.05
N SER A 362 -7.92 -7.43 36.55
CA SER A 362 -8.02 -8.90 36.50
C SER A 362 -6.95 -9.67 37.26
N ALA A 363 -6.08 -9.01 38.02
CA ALA A 363 -5.20 -9.70 38.96
C ALA A 363 -5.52 -9.23 40.39
N SER A 364 -6.08 -10.09 41.20
CA SER A 364 -6.01 -9.88 42.65
C SER A 364 -4.57 -9.52 42.99
N LYS A 365 -4.36 -8.34 43.56
CA LYS A 365 -3.01 -7.93 43.99
C LYS A 365 -2.48 -9.07 44.87
N PRO A 366 -1.32 -9.63 44.57
CA PRO A 366 -0.75 -10.63 45.44
C PRO A 366 -0.62 -9.99 46.84
N THR A 367 -1.29 -10.57 47.80
CA THR A 367 -1.28 -10.09 49.18
C THR A 367 -0.07 -10.62 49.94
N GLU A 368 0.66 -11.55 49.34
CA GLU A 368 1.82 -12.20 49.95
C GLU A 368 2.95 -12.32 48.90
N PHE A 369 4.18 -12.05 49.37
CA PHE A 369 5.38 -12.17 48.54
C PHE A 369 6.37 -13.05 49.31
N ASN A 370 6.93 -14.05 48.64
CA ASN A 370 8.08 -14.78 49.16
C ASN A 370 9.37 -14.15 48.61
N VAL A 371 10.17 -13.62 49.51
CA VAL A 371 11.48 -13.02 49.16
C VAL A 371 12.57 -13.94 49.71
N THR A 372 13.43 -14.45 48.82
CA THR A 372 14.59 -15.23 49.19
C THR A 372 15.82 -14.35 49.23
N LEU A 373 16.40 -14.15 50.43
CA LEU A 373 17.65 -13.43 50.63
C LEU A 373 18.69 -14.40 51.18
N HIS A 374 19.84 -14.49 50.56
CA HIS A 374 20.97 -15.37 50.98
C HIS A 374 20.59 -16.84 51.20
N GLY A 375 19.56 -17.34 50.52
CA GLY A 375 19.11 -18.73 50.64
C GLY A 375 18.01 -18.96 51.72
N GLU A 376 17.59 -17.94 52.43
CA GLU A 376 16.46 -17.96 53.36
C GLU A 376 15.23 -17.30 52.73
N THR A 377 14.07 -17.97 52.84
CA THR A 377 12.80 -17.47 52.30
C THR A 377 12.00 -16.79 53.41
N HIS A 378 11.65 -15.54 53.19
CA HIS A 378 10.80 -14.73 54.07
C HIS A 378 9.42 -14.58 53.43
N HIS A 379 8.36 -14.79 54.23
CA HIS A 379 6.95 -14.61 53.85
C HIS A 379 6.51 -13.19 54.13
#